data_7505443dcd14c4c6a5e79a6cb487c696
#
_entry.id   7505443dcd14c4c6a5e79a6cb487c696
#
_cell.length_a   1.000
_cell.length_b   1.000
_cell.length_c   1.000
_cell.angle_alpha   90.00
_cell.angle_beta   90.00
_cell.angle_gamma   90.00
#
_symmetry.space_group_name_H-M   'P 1'
#
loop_
_entity.id
_entity.type
_entity.pdbx_description
1 polymer ?
#
loop_
_entity_poly.entity_id
_entity_poly.type
_entity_poly.pdbx_seq_one_letter_code
_entity_poly.pdbx_strand_id
1 'polypeptide(L)'
;MPELPEVEVTARALAQRFDGRRVDQLQIHHHGLRWRVPGNLPRLVAGQRIVHIGRRGKYLLWQLPAGVLISHLGMSGSWRIHERGRLPPRATHDHVELHCDGAVARFNDPRRFGALLWHGEDQGSVLAHPLLAKLGVEPFDERFDGRMLFDATRGRRGPIKPLLLGGQVVVGVGNIYATESLYAARIHPRTEAGRIGRVRCERLAGAIVSVLSKAIEVGGSTLRDFSGAEGVEGRYTEFAQAYDRAGLPCARCATPIRRIVQAQRATYFCPRCQRR
;
A
#
# COMPACT_ATOMS: atom_id res chain seq x y z
N MET A 1 -3.21 -8.11 -2.58
CA MET A 1 -2.95 -6.74 -3.11
C MET A 1 -2.09 -6.03 -2.09
N PRO A 2 -0.93 -5.55 -2.46
CA PRO A 2 -0.10 -4.74 -1.57
C PRO A 2 -0.87 -3.55 -1.00
N GLU A 3 -0.82 -3.37 0.31
CA GLU A 3 -1.39 -2.25 1.04
C GLU A 3 -0.25 -1.32 1.50
N LEU A 4 -0.50 -0.35 2.36
CA LEU A 4 0.53 0.60 2.78
C LEU A 4 1.80 -0.07 3.33
N PRO A 5 1.74 -1.07 4.23
CA PRO A 5 2.96 -1.67 4.78
C PRO A 5 3.85 -2.32 3.72
N GLU A 6 3.28 -3.05 2.77
CA GLU A 6 4.03 -3.68 1.69
C GLU A 6 4.71 -2.64 0.78
N VAL A 7 4.00 -1.55 0.48
CA VAL A 7 4.55 -0.46 -0.33
C VAL A 7 5.64 0.30 0.44
N GLU A 8 5.47 0.51 1.74
CA GLU A 8 6.47 1.15 2.61
C GLU A 8 7.77 0.35 2.70
N VAL A 9 7.65 -0.96 2.95
CA VAL A 9 8.82 -1.86 3.00
C VAL A 9 9.54 -1.88 1.65
N THR A 10 8.77 -1.94 0.55
CA THR A 10 9.34 -1.86 -0.80
C THR A 10 10.04 -0.51 -1.03
N ALA A 11 9.43 0.61 -0.62
CA ALA A 11 10.04 1.94 -0.77
C ALA A 11 11.36 2.04 -0.03
N ARG A 12 11.41 1.57 1.22
CA ARG A 12 12.64 1.57 2.03
C ARG A 12 13.77 0.75 1.40
N ALA A 13 13.47 -0.47 0.95
CA ALA A 13 14.45 -1.33 0.30
C ALA A 13 14.99 -0.69 -1.00
N LEU A 14 14.09 -0.13 -1.81
CA LEU A 14 14.48 0.58 -3.02
C LEU A 14 15.30 1.85 -2.71
N ALA A 15 14.87 2.66 -1.73
CA ALA A 15 15.60 3.87 -1.33
C ALA A 15 17.02 3.54 -0.86
N GLN A 16 17.15 2.54 0.02
CA GLN A 16 18.46 2.08 0.52
C GLN A 16 19.41 1.70 -0.63
N ARG A 17 18.88 1.16 -1.71
CA ARG A 17 19.71 0.67 -2.83
C ARG A 17 19.89 1.69 -3.95
N PHE A 18 18.94 2.59 -4.18
CA PHE A 18 18.91 3.43 -5.37
C PHE A 18 18.96 4.93 -5.11
N ASP A 19 18.72 5.44 -3.90
CA ASP A 19 18.84 6.86 -3.60
C ASP A 19 20.25 7.35 -3.90
N GLY A 20 20.35 8.49 -4.56
CA GLY A 20 21.61 9.08 -5.01
C GLY A 20 22.24 8.42 -6.24
N ARG A 21 21.74 7.29 -6.74
CA ARG A 21 22.30 6.62 -7.91
C ARG A 21 21.85 7.25 -9.22
N ARG A 22 22.72 7.15 -10.22
CA ARG A 22 22.41 7.58 -11.59
C ARG A 22 21.66 6.46 -12.31
N VAL A 23 20.60 6.83 -13.02
CA VAL A 23 19.89 5.93 -13.93
C VAL A 23 20.71 5.78 -15.22
N ASP A 24 21.23 4.58 -15.48
CA ASP A 24 21.93 4.27 -16.73
C ASP A 24 20.91 4.16 -17.88
N GLN A 25 19.86 3.34 -17.65
CA GLN A 25 18.78 3.14 -18.61
C GLN A 25 17.52 2.59 -17.94
N LEU A 26 16.39 2.80 -18.58
CA LEU A 26 15.14 2.12 -18.28
C LEU A 26 14.72 1.31 -19.51
N GLN A 27 14.45 0.03 -19.34
CA GLN A 27 14.00 -0.87 -20.41
C GLN A 27 12.52 -1.22 -20.17
N ILE A 28 11.69 -1.05 -21.20
CA ILE A 28 10.28 -1.45 -21.16
C ILE A 28 10.13 -2.68 -22.06
N HIS A 29 9.90 -3.83 -21.44
CA HIS A 29 9.67 -5.08 -22.16
C HIS A 29 8.20 -5.27 -22.52
N HIS A 30 7.29 -4.64 -21.74
CA HIS A 30 5.86 -4.69 -22.00
C HIS A 30 5.17 -3.40 -21.54
N HIS A 31 4.51 -2.72 -22.47
CA HIS A 31 3.84 -1.44 -22.18
C HIS A 31 2.46 -1.56 -21.54
N GLY A 32 1.81 -2.72 -21.66
CA GLY A 32 0.42 -2.92 -21.28
C GLY A 32 0.25 -3.25 -19.79
N LEU A 33 0.41 -2.27 -18.91
CA LEU A 33 -0.03 -2.33 -17.51
C LEU A 33 -1.45 -1.78 -17.38
N ARG A 34 -1.91 -1.46 -16.16
CA ARG A 34 -3.23 -0.83 -15.91
C ARG A 34 -3.47 0.40 -16.80
N TRP A 35 -2.45 1.22 -16.96
CA TRP A 35 -2.32 2.24 -17.98
C TRP A 35 -1.08 1.94 -18.81
N ARG A 36 -1.11 2.33 -20.07
CA ARG A 36 0.05 2.14 -20.94
C ARG A 36 1.26 2.89 -20.38
N VAL A 37 2.37 2.19 -20.18
CA VAL A 37 3.64 2.81 -19.78
C VAL A 37 4.09 3.78 -20.87
N PRO A 38 4.39 5.05 -20.55
CA PRO A 38 4.80 6.05 -21.53
C PRO A 38 6.02 5.59 -22.34
N GLY A 39 5.92 5.61 -23.66
CA GLY A 39 7.03 5.14 -24.53
C GLY A 39 8.29 5.99 -24.45
N ASN A 40 8.15 7.25 -24.06
CA ASN A 40 9.28 8.18 -23.86
C ASN A 40 9.91 8.09 -22.47
N LEU A 41 9.33 7.31 -21.54
CA LEU A 41 9.84 7.16 -20.17
C LEU A 41 11.34 6.82 -20.10
N PRO A 42 11.90 5.93 -20.97
CA PRO A 42 13.33 5.66 -20.98
C PRO A 42 14.19 6.92 -21.20
N ARG A 43 13.77 7.81 -22.10
CA ARG A 43 14.50 9.06 -22.38
C ARG A 43 14.36 10.06 -21.23
N LEU A 44 13.20 10.09 -20.59
CA LEU A 44 12.92 11.00 -19.48
C LEU A 44 13.78 10.71 -18.24
N VAL A 45 14.05 9.43 -17.95
CA VAL A 45 14.79 9.06 -16.72
C VAL A 45 16.28 8.83 -16.94
N ALA A 46 16.71 8.48 -18.15
CA ALA A 46 18.11 8.16 -18.45
C ALA A 46 19.05 9.33 -18.11
N GLY A 47 20.16 9.00 -17.48
CA GLY A 47 21.19 9.96 -17.07
C GLY A 47 20.86 10.77 -15.82
N GLN A 48 19.61 10.77 -15.36
CA GLN A 48 19.23 11.46 -14.15
C GLN A 48 19.68 10.71 -12.88
N ARG A 49 19.85 11.45 -11.78
CA ARG A 49 20.13 10.89 -10.46
C ARG A 49 18.81 10.75 -9.68
N ILE A 50 18.56 9.58 -9.12
CA ILE A 50 17.43 9.39 -8.21
C ILE A 50 17.70 10.21 -6.95
N VAL A 51 16.85 11.18 -6.67
CA VAL A 51 16.95 12.05 -5.49
C VAL A 51 16.50 11.31 -4.25
N HIS A 52 15.31 10.69 -4.34
CA HIS A 52 14.72 9.93 -3.25
C HIS A 52 13.60 9.02 -3.76
N ILE A 53 13.43 7.86 -3.12
CA ILE A 53 12.31 6.96 -3.35
C ILE A 53 11.44 6.93 -2.09
N GLY A 54 10.28 7.55 -2.18
CA GLY A 54 9.31 7.61 -1.10
C GLY A 54 7.97 6.97 -1.46
N ARG A 55 7.00 7.22 -0.61
CA ARG A 55 5.64 6.67 -0.76
C ARG A 55 4.57 7.74 -0.49
N ARG A 56 3.45 7.63 -1.21
CA ARG A 56 2.19 8.30 -0.88
C ARG A 56 1.05 7.28 -0.96
N GLY A 57 0.42 6.95 0.16
CA GLY A 57 -0.58 5.89 0.23
C GLY A 57 -0.03 4.54 -0.22
N LYS A 58 -0.51 4.04 -1.36
CA LYS A 58 -0.05 2.77 -1.97
C LYS A 58 0.76 3.01 -3.26
N TYR A 59 1.24 4.23 -3.47
CA TYR A 59 2.07 4.62 -4.61
C TYR A 59 3.52 4.82 -4.17
N LEU A 60 4.45 4.27 -4.92
CA LEU A 60 5.87 4.57 -4.84
C LEU A 60 6.15 5.81 -5.69
N LEU A 61 6.95 6.72 -5.17
CA LEU A 61 7.32 7.96 -5.81
C LEU A 61 8.85 8.01 -5.95
N TRP A 62 9.35 7.82 -7.16
CA TRP A 62 10.77 7.93 -7.48
C TRP A 62 11.03 9.37 -7.93
N GLN A 63 11.66 10.14 -7.07
CA GLN A 63 11.94 11.56 -7.33
C GLN A 63 13.23 11.68 -8.16
N LEU A 64 13.13 12.39 -9.28
CA LEU A 64 14.25 12.74 -10.16
C LEU A 64 14.20 14.26 -10.41
N PRO A 65 15.30 14.91 -10.82
CA PRO A 65 15.33 16.35 -11.09
C PRO A 65 14.26 16.84 -12.07
N ALA A 66 13.99 16.08 -13.14
CA ALA A 66 13.00 16.48 -14.16
C ALA A 66 11.57 16.05 -13.86
N GLY A 67 11.31 15.36 -12.71
CA GLY A 67 9.98 14.91 -12.35
C GLY A 67 9.95 13.69 -11.47
N VAL A 68 8.79 13.03 -11.41
CA VAL A 68 8.55 11.89 -10.54
C VAL A 68 8.02 10.70 -11.33
N LEU A 69 8.67 9.54 -11.22
CA LEU A 69 8.11 8.28 -11.67
C LEU A 69 7.15 7.77 -10.58
N ILE A 70 5.87 7.73 -10.90
CA ILE A 70 4.82 7.22 -10.04
C ILE A 70 4.63 5.74 -10.35
N SER A 71 4.82 4.88 -9.36
CA SER A 71 4.63 3.44 -9.51
C SER A 71 3.57 2.92 -8.53
N HIS A 72 2.71 2.02 -9.01
CA HIS A 72 1.70 1.33 -8.20
C HIS A 72 1.80 -0.17 -8.42
N LEU A 73 1.84 -0.94 -7.33
CA LEU A 73 2.05 -2.39 -7.41
C LEU A 73 0.81 -3.18 -7.89
N GLY A 74 -0.35 -2.54 -7.97
CA GLY A 74 -1.59 -3.20 -8.37
C GLY A 74 -2.00 -4.29 -7.38
N MET A 75 -2.21 -5.50 -7.86
CA MET A 75 -2.60 -6.65 -7.03
C MET A 75 -1.48 -7.67 -6.85
N SER A 76 -0.59 -7.79 -7.81
CA SER A 76 0.47 -8.81 -7.88
C SER A 76 1.83 -8.24 -8.27
N GLY A 77 1.91 -6.93 -8.48
CA GLY A 77 3.15 -6.26 -8.84
C GLY A 77 4.15 -6.22 -7.70
N SER A 78 5.41 -6.36 -8.04
CA SER A 78 6.54 -6.23 -7.13
C SER A 78 7.74 -5.62 -7.84
N TRP A 79 8.50 -4.81 -7.14
CA TRP A 79 9.84 -4.42 -7.54
C TRP A 79 10.83 -5.39 -6.91
N ARG A 80 11.72 -5.95 -7.71
CA ARG A 80 12.80 -6.86 -7.27
C ARG A 80 14.13 -6.20 -7.51
N ILE A 81 15.01 -6.28 -6.52
CA ILE A 81 16.36 -5.70 -6.57
C ILE A 81 17.35 -6.80 -6.94
N HIS A 82 18.18 -6.53 -7.91
CA HIS A 82 19.25 -7.42 -8.36
C HIS A 82 20.57 -6.66 -8.46
N GLU A 83 21.68 -7.35 -8.22
CA GLU A 83 23.00 -6.87 -8.60
C GLU A 83 23.20 -7.06 -10.11
N ARG A 84 23.77 -6.06 -10.79
CA ARG A 84 23.96 -6.09 -12.24
C ARG A 84 24.75 -7.32 -12.72
N GLY A 85 25.80 -7.72 -11.96
CA GLY A 85 26.62 -8.90 -12.27
C GLY A 85 25.95 -10.24 -11.98
N ARG A 86 24.79 -10.24 -11.31
CA ARG A 86 24.02 -11.45 -10.91
C ARG A 86 22.56 -11.37 -11.35
N LEU A 87 22.27 -10.60 -12.40
CA LEU A 87 20.92 -10.45 -12.91
C LEU A 87 20.45 -11.79 -13.50
N PRO A 88 19.40 -12.42 -12.94
CA PRO A 88 18.87 -13.67 -13.49
C PRO A 88 18.18 -13.41 -14.84
N PRO A 89 18.01 -14.44 -15.68
CA PRO A 89 17.22 -14.32 -16.90
C PRO A 89 15.85 -13.69 -16.61
N ARG A 90 15.35 -12.90 -17.56
CA ARG A 90 14.05 -12.26 -17.45
C ARG A 90 12.93 -13.30 -17.42
N ALA A 91 12.06 -13.21 -16.42
CA ALA A 91 10.85 -14.01 -16.34
C ALA A 91 9.72 -13.43 -17.21
N THR A 92 8.69 -14.24 -17.49
CA THR A 92 7.55 -13.89 -18.38
C THR A 92 6.84 -12.59 -17.98
N HIS A 93 6.79 -12.29 -16.69
CA HIS A 93 6.05 -11.14 -16.16
C HIS A 93 6.95 -9.99 -15.70
N ASP A 94 8.21 -9.99 -16.07
CA ASP A 94 9.14 -8.88 -15.87
C ASP A 94 8.93 -7.86 -16.97
N HIS A 95 8.24 -6.76 -16.65
CA HIS A 95 7.76 -5.79 -17.63
C HIS A 95 8.67 -4.59 -17.82
N VAL A 96 9.37 -4.18 -16.76
CA VAL A 96 10.26 -3.02 -16.77
C VAL A 96 11.50 -3.31 -15.95
N GLU A 97 12.66 -2.83 -16.43
CA GLU A 97 13.93 -2.84 -15.72
C GLU A 97 14.50 -1.42 -15.67
N LEU A 98 14.86 -0.99 -14.47
CA LEU A 98 15.58 0.27 -14.24
C LEU A 98 16.99 -0.08 -13.78
N HIS A 99 17.97 0.25 -14.63
CA HIS A 99 19.39 -0.01 -14.40
C HIS A 99 20.05 1.24 -13.82
N CYS A 100 20.73 1.08 -12.70
CA CYS A 100 21.50 2.12 -12.03
C CYS A 100 22.84 1.53 -11.58
N ASP A 101 23.90 2.34 -11.52
CA ASP A 101 25.23 2.02 -10.95
C ASP A 101 25.33 0.66 -10.22
N GLY A 102 25.50 -0.43 -10.95
CA GLY A 102 25.69 -1.77 -10.40
C GLY A 102 24.44 -2.48 -9.84
N ALA A 103 23.27 -1.86 -9.89
CA ALA A 103 22.00 -2.44 -9.44
C ALA A 103 20.91 -2.35 -10.51
N VAL A 104 19.95 -3.27 -10.46
CA VAL A 104 18.78 -3.29 -11.34
C VAL A 104 17.52 -3.45 -10.48
N ALA A 105 16.56 -2.54 -10.65
CA ALA A 105 15.21 -2.70 -10.14
C ALA A 105 14.34 -3.28 -11.25
N ARG A 106 13.75 -4.44 -11.03
CA ARG A 106 12.90 -5.14 -12.00
C ARG A 106 11.45 -5.16 -11.52
N PHE A 107 10.54 -4.66 -12.35
CA PHE A 107 9.11 -4.66 -12.08
C PHE A 107 8.46 -5.91 -12.67
N ASN A 108 8.00 -6.79 -11.78
CA ASN A 108 7.26 -8.00 -12.13
C ASN A 108 5.78 -7.83 -11.77
N ASP A 109 4.86 -8.15 -12.68
CA ASP A 109 3.41 -8.08 -12.41
C ASP A 109 2.61 -9.05 -13.28
N PRO A 110 2.34 -10.27 -12.82
CA PRO A 110 1.60 -11.29 -13.56
C PRO A 110 0.21 -10.84 -14.04
N ARG A 111 -0.49 -10.01 -13.25
CA ARG A 111 -1.85 -9.57 -13.55
C ARG A 111 -1.93 -8.24 -14.31
N ARG A 112 -0.82 -7.52 -14.41
CA ARG A 112 -0.71 -6.21 -15.10
C ARG A 112 -1.67 -5.14 -14.58
N PHE A 113 -2.01 -5.18 -13.30
CA PHE A 113 -2.82 -4.19 -12.60
C PHE A 113 -1.98 -3.09 -11.96
N GLY A 114 -0.67 -3.22 -12.02
CA GLY A 114 0.27 -2.18 -11.65
C GLY A 114 0.28 -1.00 -12.61
N ALA A 115 1.02 0.03 -12.26
CA ALA A 115 1.17 1.21 -13.09
C ALA A 115 2.57 1.80 -12.97
N LEU A 116 3.06 2.35 -14.08
CA LEU A 116 4.21 3.24 -14.13
C LEU A 116 3.82 4.47 -14.95
N LEU A 117 3.88 5.65 -14.32
CA LEU A 117 3.47 6.92 -14.90
C LEU A 117 4.56 7.96 -14.65
N TRP A 118 4.64 8.97 -15.50
CA TRP A 118 5.54 10.08 -15.34
C TRP A 118 4.77 11.37 -15.03
N HIS A 119 5.25 12.10 -14.04
CA HIS A 119 4.80 13.45 -13.70
C HIS A 119 6.00 14.38 -13.83
N GLY A 120 6.01 15.21 -14.86
CA GLY A 120 7.11 16.14 -15.13
C GLY A 120 7.14 17.29 -14.11
N GLU A 121 8.32 17.87 -13.88
CA GLU A 121 8.49 19.04 -13.01
C GLU A 121 7.65 20.23 -13.49
N ASP A 122 7.49 20.39 -14.80
CA ASP A 122 6.67 21.41 -15.46
C ASP A 122 5.17 21.32 -15.10
N GLN A 123 4.71 20.18 -14.61
CA GLN A 123 3.33 19.95 -14.15
C GLN A 123 3.10 20.36 -12.68
N GLY A 124 4.12 20.89 -12.01
CA GLY A 124 4.05 21.32 -10.62
C GLY A 124 4.09 20.17 -9.61
N SER A 125 3.46 20.32 -8.47
CA SER A 125 3.53 19.33 -7.39
C SER A 125 2.95 17.99 -7.81
N VAL A 126 3.70 16.89 -7.63
CA VAL A 126 3.21 15.52 -7.86
C VAL A 126 1.97 15.17 -7.01
N LEU A 127 1.78 15.83 -5.87
CA LEU A 127 0.59 15.64 -5.04
C LEU A 127 -0.69 16.16 -5.71
N ALA A 128 -0.58 17.03 -6.72
CA ALA A 128 -1.71 17.48 -7.54
C ALA A 128 -2.07 16.48 -8.66
N HIS A 129 -1.26 15.44 -8.88
CA HIS A 129 -1.57 14.40 -9.86
C HIS A 129 -2.94 13.76 -9.57
N PRO A 130 -3.81 13.51 -10.58
CA PRO A 130 -5.18 13.02 -10.37
C PRO A 130 -5.32 11.75 -9.50
N LEU A 131 -4.31 10.89 -9.49
CA LEU A 131 -4.28 9.67 -8.67
C LEU A 131 -3.91 9.95 -7.20
N LEU A 132 -3.30 11.09 -6.89
CA LEU A 132 -2.79 11.42 -5.56
C LEU A 132 -3.60 12.53 -4.88
N ALA A 133 -4.15 13.47 -5.65
CA ALA A 133 -4.80 14.67 -5.16
C ALA A 133 -6.02 14.41 -4.24
N LYS A 134 -6.72 13.28 -4.44
CA LYS A 134 -7.91 12.91 -3.67
C LYS A 134 -7.62 11.93 -2.53
N LEU A 135 -6.35 11.60 -2.30
CA LEU A 135 -5.96 10.70 -1.21
C LEU A 135 -6.07 11.41 0.14
N GLY A 136 -6.63 10.71 1.11
CA GLY A 136 -6.76 11.15 2.50
C GLY A 136 -5.42 11.35 3.22
N VAL A 137 -5.46 11.57 4.51
CA VAL A 137 -4.27 11.80 5.36
C VAL A 137 -3.46 10.50 5.48
N GLU A 138 -2.13 10.63 5.54
CA GLU A 138 -1.25 9.50 5.88
C GLU A 138 -1.49 9.07 7.34
N PRO A 139 -1.55 7.76 7.63
CA PRO A 139 -1.84 7.29 8.98
C PRO A 139 -0.74 7.61 10.01
N PHE A 140 0.46 7.97 9.56
CA PHE A 140 1.60 8.36 10.41
C PHE A 140 1.83 9.88 10.45
N ASP A 141 0.99 10.65 9.80
CA ASP A 141 1.01 12.11 9.87
C ASP A 141 0.35 12.57 11.18
N GLU A 142 0.91 13.59 11.83
CA GLU A 142 0.37 14.17 13.06
C GLU A 142 -1.08 14.66 12.96
N ARG A 143 -1.52 14.97 11.73
CA ARG A 143 -2.91 15.35 11.43
C ARG A 143 -3.89 14.20 11.49
N PHE A 144 -3.40 12.93 11.49
CA PHE A 144 -4.26 11.75 11.61
C PHE A 144 -4.47 11.39 13.07
N ASP A 145 -5.60 11.78 13.62
CA ASP A 145 -6.02 11.45 14.97
C ASP A 145 -7.51 11.06 15.07
N GLY A 146 -7.96 10.79 16.27
CA GLY A 146 -9.36 10.44 16.54
C GLY A 146 -10.33 11.59 16.26
N ARG A 147 -9.91 12.85 16.43
CA ARG A 147 -10.72 14.03 16.15
C ARG A 147 -10.94 14.17 14.65
N MET A 148 -9.87 14.13 13.87
CA MET A 148 -9.96 14.17 12.41
C MET A 148 -10.85 13.02 11.87
N LEU A 149 -10.65 11.80 12.38
CA LEU A 149 -11.48 10.66 11.97
C LEU A 149 -12.95 10.85 12.37
N PHE A 150 -13.21 11.38 13.57
CA PHE A 150 -14.56 11.72 14.02
C PHE A 150 -15.21 12.74 13.07
N ASP A 151 -14.54 13.84 12.78
CA ASP A 151 -15.08 14.91 11.92
C ASP A 151 -15.33 14.39 10.48
N ALA A 152 -14.39 13.61 9.93
CA ALA A 152 -14.51 13.01 8.60
C ALA A 152 -15.64 11.98 8.48
N THR A 153 -16.08 11.39 9.58
CA THR A 153 -17.18 10.42 9.59
C THR A 153 -18.56 11.06 9.75
N ARG A 154 -18.67 12.34 10.17
CA ARG A 154 -19.97 12.98 10.38
C ARG A 154 -20.82 13.00 9.12
N GLY A 155 -22.11 12.77 9.26
CA GLY A 155 -23.05 12.69 8.15
C GLY A 155 -22.94 11.44 7.25
N ARG A 156 -21.95 10.58 7.47
CA ARG A 156 -21.74 9.37 6.66
C ARG A 156 -22.64 8.23 7.10
N ARG A 157 -23.61 7.84 6.27
CA ARG A 157 -24.55 6.74 6.54
C ARG A 157 -23.99 5.36 6.17
N GLY A 158 -22.94 5.31 5.34
CA GLY A 158 -22.30 4.05 4.94
C GLY A 158 -21.51 3.39 6.07
N PRO A 159 -21.23 2.07 5.95
CA PRO A 159 -20.45 1.34 6.93
C PRO A 159 -18.99 1.84 7.00
N ILE A 160 -18.39 1.76 8.20
CA ILE A 160 -17.02 2.24 8.45
C ILE A 160 -15.95 1.54 7.62
N LYS A 161 -16.05 0.21 7.42
CA LYS A 161 -14.99 -0.50 6.70
C LYS A 161 -14.84 -0.05 5.24
N PRO A 162 -15.90 0.03 4.40
CA PRO A 162 -15.81 0.62 3.08
C PRO A 162 -15.26 2.05 3.06
N LEU A 163 -15.58 2.87 4.07
CA LEU A 163 -15.03 4.22 4.18
C LEU A 163 -13.50 4.21 4.34
N LEU A 164 -12.97 3.35 5.20
CA LEU A 164 -11.52 3.17 5.37
C LEU A 164 -10.86 2.66 4.07
N LEU A 165 -11.51 1.70 3.38
CA LEU A 165 -11.00 1.15 2.12
C LEU A 165 -10.94 2.16 0.99
N GLY A 166 -11.79 3.18 1.03
CA GLY A 166 -11.89 4.24 0.01
C GLY A 166 -10.64 5.13 -0.07
N GLY A 167 -9.83 5.19 0.97
CA GLY A 167 -8.57 5.94 1.00
C GLY A 167 -8.71 7.47 0.95
N GLN A 168 -9.92 8.01 1.06
CA GLN A 168 -10.19 9.46 1.05
C GLN A 168 -10.13 10.10 2.44
N VAL A 169 -10.29 9.33 3.50
CA VAL A 169 -10.18 9.80 4.88
C VAL A 169 -8.77 9.53 5.40
N VAL A 170 -8.40 8.27 5.43
CA VAL A 170 -7.04 7.81 5.73
C VAL A 170 -6.57 6.94 4.56
N VAL A 171 -5.38 7.20 4.06
CA VAL A 171 -4.86 6.47 2.90
C VAL A 171 -4.12 5.19 3.31
N GLY A 172 -4.00 4.26 2.38
CA GLY A 172 -3.13 3.09 2.54
C GLY A 172 -3.77 1.90 3.25
N VAL A 173 -4.83 2.10 4.04
CA VAL A 173 -5.55 1.02 4.72
C VAL A 173 -6.32 0.19 3.71
N GLY A 174 -5.98 -1.09 3.58
CA GLY A 174 -6.71 -2.02 2.71
C GLY A 174 -7.48 -3.07 3.50
N ASN A 175 -7.79 -4.20 2.85
CA ASN A 175 -8.73 -5.18 3.41
C ASN A 175 -8.21 -5.89 4.67
N ILE A 176 -6.92 -6.21 4.70
CA ILE A 176 -6.27 -6.85 5.86
C ILE A 176 -6.29 -5.88 7.03
N TYR A 177 -5.69 -4.72 6.82
CA TYR A 177 -5.44 -3.77 7.91
C TYR A 177 -6.70 -3.04 8.38
N ALA A 178 -7.71 -2.84 7.51
CA ALA A 178 -9.03 -2.38 7.96
C ALA A 178 -9.73 -3.42 8.86
N THR A 179 -9.62 -4.71 8.52
CA THR A 179 -10.18 -5.79 9.33
C THR A 179 -9.53 -5.83 10.71
N GLU A 180 -8.21 -5.84 10.75
CA GLU A 180 -7.42 -5.90 11.98
C GLU A 180 -7.61 -4.65 12.87
N SER A 181 -7.60 -3.46 12.27
CA SER A 181 -7.83 -2.21 13.00
C SER A 181 -9.23 -2.15 13.63
N LEU A 182 -10.25 -2.58 12.90
CA LEU A 182 -11.63 -2.65 13.42
C LEU A 182 -11.76 -3.71 14.53
N TYR A 183 -11.07 -4.84 14.41
CA TYR A 183 -11.01 -5.84 15.48
C TYR A 183 -10.30 -5.28 16.71
N ALA A 184 -9.16 -4.64 16.55
CA ALA A 184 -8.41 -4.00 17.62
C ALA A 184 -9.25 -2.93 18.33
N ALA A 185 -9.94 -2.10 17.57
CA ALA A 185 -10.82 -1.04 18.06
C ALA A 185 -12.18 -1.53 18.62
N ARG A 186 -12.50 -2.83 18.50
CA ARG A 186 -13.78 -3.42 18.91
C ARG A 186 -15.00 -2.78 18.20
N ILE A 187 -14.84 -2.44 16.92
CA ILE A 187 -15.89 -1.84 16.10
C ILE A 187 -16.37 -2.85 15.07
N HIS A 188 -17.68 -3.08 15.01
CA HIS A 188 -18.27 -3.96 14.02
C HIS A 188 -18.09 -3.35 12.61
N PRO A 189 -17.63 -4.10 11.59
CA PRO A 189 -17.33 -3.55 10.26
C PRO A 189 -18.51 -2.94 9.52
N ARG A 190 -19.75 -3.33 9.91
CA ARG A 190 -21.01 -2.75 9.40
C ARG A 190 -21.52 -1.56 10.22
N THR A 191 -20.80 -1.10 11.24
CA THR A 191 -21.21 0.10 11.98
C THR A 191 -21.26 1.28 11.02
N GLU A 192 -22.36 2.01 11.03
CA GLU A 192 -22.51 3.26 10.28
C GLU A 192 -21.45 4.25 10.75
N ALA A 193 -20.65 4.78 9.81
CA ALA A 193 -19.48 5.61 10.16
C ALA A 193 -19.88 6.84 10.98
N GLY A 194 -20.98 7.50 10.60
CA GLY A 194 -21.51 8.67 11.31
C GLY A 194 -21.99 8.43 12.74
N ARG A 195 -22.25 7.16 13.13
CA ARG A 195 -22.66 6.80 14.49
C ARG A 195 -21.49 6.45 15.41
N ILE A 196 -20.27 6.45 14.92
CA ILE A 196 -19.10 6.18 15.75
C ILE A 196 -18.78 7.44 16.57
N GLY A 197 -18.89 7.33 17.90
CA GLY A 197 -18.60 8.43 18.82
C GLY A 197 -17.09 8.74 18.89
N ARG A 198 -16.76 9.93 19.43
CA ARG A 198 -15.37 10.44 19.50
C ARG A 198 -14.38 9.44 20.11
N VAL A 199 -14.67 8.90 21.28
CA VAL A 199 -13.83 7.92 21.97
C VAL A 199 -13.57 6.66 21.13
N ARG A 200 -14.56 6.21 20.37
CA ARG A 200 -14.39 5.07 19.45
C ARG A 200 -13.57 5.46 18.22
N CYS A 201 -13.66 6.69 17.74
CA CYS A 201 -12.80 7.20 16.66
C CYS A 201 -11.34 7.32 17.13
N GLU A 202 -11.08 7.82 18.34
CA GLU A 202 -9.75 7.87 18.94
C GLU A 202 -9.12 6.47 19.02
N ARG A 203 -9.88 5.51 19.54
CA ARG A 203 -9.44 4.11 19.60
C ARG A 203 -9.19 3.50 18.22
N LEU A 204 -10.01 3.85 17.21
CA LEU A 204 -9.85 3.35 15.84
C LEU A 204 -8.62 3.98 15.17
N ALA A 205 -8.39 5.27 15.33
CA ALA A 205 -7.21 5.94 14.79
C ALA A 205 -5.93 5.34 15.41
N GLY A 206 -5.86 5.21 16.72
CA GLY A 206 -4.73 4.54 17.39
C GLY A 206 -4.54 3.08 16.95
N ALA A 207 -5.64 2.34 16.74
CA ALA A 207 -5.58 0.97 16.24
C ALA A 207 -5.04 0.89 14.80
N ILE A 208 -5.42 1.82 13.92
CA ILE A 208 -4.90 1.90 12.54
C ILE A 208 -3.38 2.12 12.57
N VAL A 209 -2.91 3.09 13.33
CA VAL A 209 -1.47 3.37 13.46
C VAL A 209 -0.72 2.16 13.99
N SER A 210 -1.18 1.57 15.10
CA SER A 210 -0.53 0.42 15.74
C SER A 210 -0.45 -0.80 14.82
N VAL A 211 -1.55 -1.13 14.15
CA VAL A 211 -1.63 -2.28 13.22
C VAL A 211 -0.71 -2.10 12.03
N LEU A 212 -0.69 -0.90 11.42
CA LEU A 212 0.18 -0.60 10.28
C LEU A 212 1.66 -0.55 10.68
N SER A 213 1.99 0.03 11.85
CA SER A 213 3.36 0.04 12.37
C SER A 213 3.89 -1.38 12.59
N LYS A 214 3.08 -2.24 13.22
CA LYS A 214 3.46 -3.64 13.42
C LYS A 214 3.63 -4.37 12.09
N ALA A 215 2.77 -4.11 11.11
CA ALA A 215 2.87 -4.71 9.80
C ALA A 215 4.17 -4.28 9.08
N ILE A 216 4.55 -3.02 9.15
CA ILE A 216 5.81 -2.52 8.56
C ILE A 216 7.01 -3.18 9.26
N GLU A 217 7.00 -3.26 10.59
CA GLU A 217 8.08 -3.88 11.39
C GLU A 217 8.36 -5.33 10.98
N VAL A 218 7.31 -6.10 10.67
CA VAL A 218 7.44 -7.52 10.28
C VAL A 218 7.49 -7.77 8.77
N GLY A 219 7.73 -6.73 7.97
CA GLY A 219 7.91 -6.83 6.52
C GLY A 219 6.62 -6.87 5.70
N GLY A 220 5.48 -6.51 6.29
CA GLY A 220 4.16 -6.60 5.62
C GLY A 220 3.52 -7.98 5.69
N SER A 221 2.54 -8.23 4.85
CA SER A 221 1.86 -9.52 4.70
C SER A 221 2.32 -10.20 3.42
N THR A 222 2.82 -11.45 3.51
CA THR A 222 2.99 -12.28 2.31
C THR A 222 1.62 -12.73 1.84
N LEU A 223 1.15 -12.13 0.77
CA LEU A 223 0.04 -12.67 -0.01
C LEU A 223 0.64 -13.55 -1.11
N ARG A 224 -0.08 -14.58 -1.57
CA ARG A 224 0.37 -15.59 -2.54
C ARG A 224 1.14 -15.05 -3.75
N ASP A 225 0.96 -13.77 -4.07
CA ASP A 225 1.50 -13.14 -5.28
C ASP A 225 2.48 -11.97 -4.98
N PHE A 226 2.89 -11.75 -3.72
CA PHE A 226 3.78 -10.65 -3.35
C PHE A 226 4.97 -11.15 -2.54
N SER A 227 6.18 -10.87 -3.02
CA SER A 227 7.43 -10.95 -2.26
C SER A 227 8.04 -9.55 -2.16
N GLY A 228 8.67 -9.22 -1.04
CA GLY A 228 9.38 -7.96 -0.85
C GLY A 228 10.49 -7.76 -1.88
N ALA A 229 10.99 -6.52 -2.04
CA ALA A 229 11.99 -6.16 -3.06
C ALA A 229 13.29 -6.99 -2.97
N GLU A 230 13.63 -7.50 -1.81
CA GLU A 230 14.78 -8.38 -1.56
C GLU A 230 14.40 -9.87 -1.47
N GLY A 231 13.16 -10.23 -1.86
CA GLY A 231 12.67 -11.61 -1.76
C GLY A 231 12.26 -12.04 -0.34
N VAL A 232 12.31 -11.13 0.62
CA VAL A 232 11.91 -11.41 2.01
C VAL A 232 10.38 -11.47 2.10
N GLU A 233 9.88 -12.56 2.67
CA GLU A 233 8.45 -12.72 2.91
C GLU A 233 8.00 -11.94 4.15
N GLY A 234 6.92 -11.17 4.01
CA GLY A 234 6.29 -10.48 5.13
C GLY A 234 5.54 -11.48 6.03
N ARG A 235 5.63 -11.28 7.34
CA ARG A 235 5.10 -12.23 8.33
C ARG A 235 3.84 -11.75 9.05
N TYR A 236 3.20 -10.66 8.59
CA TYR A 236 2.05 -10.09 9.31
C TYR A 236 0.87 -11.05 9.44
N THR A 237 0.67 -11.96 8.47
CA THR A 237 -0.41 -12.97 8.54
C THR A 237 -0.32 -13.87 9.78
N GLU A 238 0.87 -14.08 10.33
CA GLU A 238 1.08 -14.82 11.59
C GLU A 238 0.53 -14.07 12.81
N PHE A 239 0.44 -12.75 12.72
CA PHE A 239 -0.05 -11.86 13.79
C PHE A 239 -1.53 -11.49 13.62
N ALA A 240 -2.17 -11.85 12.50
CA ALA A 240 -3.57 -11.53 12.24
C ALA A 240 -4.50 -12.16 13.29
N GLN A 241 -5.39 -11.34 13.86
CA GLN A 241 -6.30 -11.76 14.93
C GLN A 241 -7.72 -12.05 14.43
N ALA A 242 -8.10 -11.50 13.28
CA ALA A 242 -9.41 -11.67 12.69
C ALA A 242 -9.35 -12.03 11.19
N TYR A 243 -8.43 -11.40 10.44
CA TYR A 243 -8.33 -11.60 9.00
C TYR A 243 -7.97 -13.06 8.67
N ASP A 244 -8.78 -13.66 7.78
CA ASP A 244 -8.67 -15.05 7.31
C ASP A 244 -8.79 -16.12 8.42
N ARG A 245 -9.42 -15.77 9.55
CA ARG A 245 -9.61 -16.65 10.72
C ARG A 245 -11.07 -17.09 10.91
N ALA A 246 -11.86 -17.16 9.82
CA ALA A 246 -13.26 -17.58 9.93
C ALA A 246 -13.39 -18.97 10.59
N GLY A 247 -14.29 -19.08 11.59
CA GLY A 247 -14.50 -20.30 12.37
C GLY A 247 -13.51 -20.52 13.52
N LEU A 248 -12.33 -19.89 13.48
CA LEU A 248 -11.35 -19.99 14.56
C LEU A 248 -11.78 -19.15 15.78
N PRO A 249 -11.34 -19.54 16.99
CA PRO A 249 -11.69 -18.81 18.21
C PRO A 249 -11.06 -17.41 18.22
N CYS A 250 -11.84 -16.43 18.65
CA CYS A 250 -11.35 -15.08 18.93
C CYS A 250 -10.35 -15.12 20.10
N ALA A 251 -9.16 -14.53 19.91
CA ALA A 251 -8.14 -14.51 20.95
C ALA A 251 -8.55 -13.80 22.27
N ARG A 252 -9.61 -12.96 22.21
CA ARG A 252 -10.10 -12.22 23.40
C ARG A 252 -11.24 -12.92 24.16
N CYS A 253 -12.10 -13.69 23.47
CA CYS A 253 -13.34 -14.20 24.08
C CYS A 253 -13.73 -15.59 23.60
N ALA A 254 -12.89 -16.26 22.85
CA ALA A 254 -13.06 -17.60 22.27
C ALA A 254 -14.27 -17.76 21.32
N THR A 255 -15.12 -16.74 21.16
CA THR A 255 -16.24 -16.80 20.21
C THR A 255 -15.69 -16.94 18.77
N PRO A 256 -16.23 -17.85 17.94
CA PRO A 256 -15.76 -18.02 16.58
C PRO A 256 -15.81 -16.73 15.75
N ILE A 257 -14.74 -16.42 15.04
CA ILE A 257 -14.67 -15.32 14.08
C ILE A 257 -15.65 -15.59 12.94
N ARG A 258 -16.46 -14.60 12.60
CA ARG A 258 -17.41 -14.67 11.49
C ARG A 258 -16.84 -14.03 10.23
N ARG A 259 -17.24 -14.57 9.07
CA ARG A 259 -16.94 -14.02 7.75
C ARG A 259 -18.25 -13.52 7.11
N ILE A 260 -18.17 -12.33 6.53
CA ILE A 260 -19.22 -11.76 5.66
C ILE A 260 -18.57 -11.20 4.40
N VAL A 261 -19.39 -10.89 3.40
CA VAL A 261 -18.96 -10.11 2.23
C VAL A 261 -19.46 -8.68 2.37
N GLN A 262 -18.57 -7.70 2.14
CA GLN A 262 -18.87 -6.28 2.22
C GLN A 262 -18.07 -5.53 1.15
N ALA A 263 -18.75 -4.78 0.27
CA ALA A 263 -18.13 -4.14 -0.89
C ALA A 263 -17.24 -5.11 -1.71
N GLN A 264 -17.77 -6.28 -2.03
CA GLN A 264 -17.12 -7.37 -2.77
C GLN A 264 -15.82 -7.90 -2.11
N ARG A 265 -15.62 -7.67 -0.81
CA ARG A 265 -14.43 -8.12 -0.07
C ARG A 265 -14.82 -8.97 1.14
N ALA A 266 -14.10 -10.07 1.35
CA ALA A 266 -14.21 -10.85 2.57
C ALA A 266 -13.89 -9.95 3.78
N THR A 267 -14.73 -10.02 4.78
CA THR A 267 -14.64 -9.23 6.01
C THR A 267 -14.81 -10.15 7.20
N TYR A 268 -13.85 -10.14 8.11
CA TYR A 268 -13.79 -11.01 9.27
C TYR A 268 -13.95 -10.19 10.53
N PHE A 269 -14.66 -10.71 11.52
CA PHE A 269 -14.91 -10.02 12.79
C PHE A 269 -15.36 -10.96 13.89
N CYS A 270 -15.12 -10.58 15.14
CA CYS A 270 -15.70 -11.25 16.30
C CYS A 270 -17.07 -10.67 16.62
N PRO A 271 -18.18 -11.46 16.57
CA PRO A 271 -19.51 -10.92 16.80
C PRO A 271 -19.76 -10.50 18.25
N ARG A 272 -18.98 -11.00 19.22
CA ARG A 272 -19.08 -10.65 20.63
C ARG A 272 -18.27 -9.41 21.01
N CYS A 273 -17.01 -9.33 20.52
CA CYS A 273 -16.12 -8.22 20.87
C CYS A 273 -16.40 -6.94 20.07
N GLN A 274 -16.84 -7.08 18.81
CA GLN A 274 -17.07 -5.96 17.91
C GLN A 274 -18.57 -5.63 17.86
N ARG A 275 -18.96 -4.61 18.60
CA ARG A 275 -20.37 -4.16 18.66
C ARG A 275 -20.64 -3.03 17.67
N ARG A 276 -21.89 -2.90 17.22
CA ARG A 276 -22.36 -1.79 16.39
C ARG A 276 -22.44 -0.48 17.17
#